data_7366c2c231c0365af1afe668055aea59
#
_entry.id   7366c2c231c0365af1afe668055aea59
#
_cell.length_a   1.000
_cell.length_b   1.000
_cell.length_c   1.000
_cell.angle_alpha   90.00
_cell.angle_beta   90.00
_cell.angle_gamma   90.00
#
_symmetry.space_group_name_H-M   'P 1'
#
loop_
_entity.id
_entity.type
_entity.pdbx_description
1 polymer ?
#
loop_
_entity_poly.entity_id
_entity_poly.type
_entity_poly.pdbx_seq_one_letter_code
_entity_poly.pdbx_strand_id
1 'polypeptide(L)'
;MTSLNLFSTKFDQVLSILESRSYKNTKTINTDSTRTNEQNQNQYNKALDYILVDTPGQIEAFTWSASGSIITAALASSFPTILAFVVDTPRCTASLNTFMSNMLYACSMFYRTRLPLVVVFNKCDVSSGEVCMEWMTDYEKFQEALDDFIASDGAGYYASLTRSLSLVLDEFYQTLHRVVVSAVTGEGVSEFWDVVKKASKDFDEDYVGDLKCRIEEQKARQRAVAKDGLNRLKKDVEEEEEEK
;
A
#
# COMPACT_ATOMS: atom_id res chain seq x y z
N MET A 1 4.64 -10.61 -17.48
CA MET A 1 4.11 -9.30 -17.91
C MET A 1 2.77 -9.43 -18.62
N THR A 2 2.64 -10.26 -19.67
CA THR A 2 1.41 -10.42 -20.45
C THR A 2 0.20 -10.92 -19.65
N SER A 3 0.37 -11.85 -18.71
CA SER A 3 -0.71 -12.37 -17.88
C SER A 3 -1.29 -11.32 -16.92
N LEU A 4 -0.45 -10.52 -16.29
CA LEU A 4 -0.89 -9.44 -15.40
C LEU A 4 -1.61 -8.33 -16.19
N ASN A 5 -1.13 -8.00 -17.38
CA ASN A 5 -1.78 -7.02 -18.27
C ASN A 5 -3.16 -7.52 -18.70
N LEU A 6 -3.28 -8.81 -19.06
CA LEU A 6 -4.57 -9.39 -19.41
C LEU A 6 -5.53 -9.44 -18.19
N PHE A 7 -5.00 -9.74 -17.01
CA PHE A 7 -5.78 -9.72 -15.78
C PHE A 7 -6.31 -8.32 -15.45
N SER A 8 -5.48 -7.27 -15.62
CA SER A 8 -5.90 -5.89 -15.36
C SER A 8 -7.04 -5.42 -16.28
N THR A 9 -7.10 -5.91 -17.53
CA THR A 9 -8.21 -5.58 -18.44
C THR A 9 -9.55 -6.21 -18.06
N LYS A 10 -9.54 -7.27 -17.23
CA LYS A 10 -10.74 -7.94 -16.71
C LYS A 10 -10.96 -7.70 -15.22
N PHE A 11 -10.20 -6.80 -14.63
CA PHE A 11 -10.23 -6.60 -13.19
C PHE A 11 -11.56 -6.05 -12.69
N ASP A 12 -12.29 -5.31 -13.52
CA ASP A 12 -13.64 -4.82 -13.20
C ASP A 12 -14.62 -5.96 -12.87
N GLN A 13 -14.48 -7.12 -13.54
CA GLN A 13 -15.30 -8.30 -13.24
C GLN A 13 -14.94 -8.89 -11.86
N VAL A 14 -13.67 -8.91 -11.51
CA VAL A 14 -13.21 -9.35 -10.18
C VAL A 14 -13.73 -8.39 -9.12
N LEU A 15 -13.60 -7.08 -9.34
CA LEU A 15 -14.08 -6.04 -8.43
C LEU A 15 -15.58 -6.18 -8.17
N SER A 16 -16.38 -6.37 -9.21
CA SER A 16 -17.83 -6.60 -9.10
C SER A 16 -18.18 -7.83 -8.25
N ILE A 17 -17.39 -8.91 -8.36
CA ILE A 17 -17.57 -10.10 -7.53
C ILE A 17 -17.23 -9.79 -6.07
N LEU A 18 -16.14 -9.07 -5.80
CA LEU A 18 -15.74 -8.67 -4.46
C LEU A 18 -16.78 -7.77 -3.82
N GLU A 19 -17.26 -6.75 -4.54
CA GLU A 19 -18.31 -5.85 -4.10
C GLU A 19 -19.61 -6.61 -3.79
N SER A 20 -20.04 -7.51 -4.68
CA SER A 20 -21.24 -8.31 -4.47
C SER A 20 -21.18 -9.18 -3.23
N ARG A 21 -19.98 -9.65 -2.85
CA ARG A 21 -19.77 -10.46 -1.65
C ARG A 21 -19.65 -9.62 -0.38
N SER A 22 -19.07 -8.42 -0.47
CA SER A 22 -18.94 -7.53 0.68
C SER A 22 -20.27 -6.87 1.07
N TYR A 23 -21.13 -6.51 0.09
CA TYR A 23 -22.41 -5.81 0.32
C TYR A 23 -23.62 -6.73 0.53
N LYS A 24 -23.51 -8.04 0.38
CA LYS A 24 -24.64 -8.97 0.49
C LYS A 24 -25.39 -8.93 1.83
N ASN A 25 -24.81 -8.35 2.88
CA ASN A 25 -25.43 -8.29 4.20
C ASN A 25 -26.28 -7.04 4.49
N THR A 26 -26.28 -6.04 3.62
CA THR A 26 -27.04 -4.80 3.92
C THR A 26 -28.49 -4.82 3.42
N LYS A 27 -28.86 -5.78 2.57
CA LYS A 27 -30.21 -5.86 1.95
C LYS A 27 -31.16 -6.93 2.51
N THR A 28 -30.72 -7.79 3.43
CA THR A 28 -31.55 -8.91 3.93
C THR A 28 -32.30 -8.59 5.22
N ILE A 29 -32.32 -7.33 5.67
CA ILE A 29 -33.06 -6.95 6.91
C ILE A 29 -34.53 -6.57 6.64
N ASN A 30 -34.95 -6.37 5.38
CA ASN A 30 -36.33 -6.01 5.05
C ASN A 30 -36.86 -6.86 3.90
N THR A 31 -37.38 -8.04 4.16
CA THR A 31 -38.62 -8.59 3.54
C THR A 31 -38.87 -10.02 4.04
N ASP A 32 -40.00 -10.13 4.71
CA ASP A 32 -40.93 -11.27 4.98
C ASP A 32 -40.51 -12.73 4.71
N SER A 33 -40.53 -13.44 5.83
CA SER A 33 -40.98 -14.82 6.06
C SER A 33 -41.52 -15.61 4.87
N THR A 34 -40.74 -16.59 4.39
CA THR A 34 -41.32 -17.92 4.06
C THR A 34 -40.19 -18.98 4.19
N ARG A 35 -40.54 -19.96 5.03
CA ARG A 35 -39.71 -21.12 5.41
C ARG A 35 -39.36 -21.98 4.19
N THR A 36 -38.07 -22.26 3.99
CA THR A 36 -37.60 -23.58 3.52
C THR A 36 -36.07 -23.68 3.58
N ASN A 37 -35.56 -24.70 4.27
CA ASN A 37 -34.18 -25.26 4.26
C ASN A 37 -33.01 -24.36 4.73
N GLU A 38 -32.99 -24.05 6.05
CA GLU A 38 -32.04 -23.13 6.69
C GLU A 38 -30.63 -23.70 7.00
N GLN A 39 -30.36 -24.98 6.79
CA GLN A 39 -29.11 -25.54 7.33
C GLN A 39 -27.88 -25.43 6.41
N ASN A 40 -28.03 -25.20 5.11
CA ASN A 40 -26.89 -25.07 4.19
C ASN A 40 -26.68 -23.65 3.62
N GLN A 41 -27.58 -22.68 3.88
CA GLN A 41 -27.45 -21.31 3.37
C GLN A 41 -26.77 -20.35 4.35
N ASN A 42 -26.67 -20.68 5.63
CA ASN A 42 -26.10 -19.79 6.65
C ASN A 42 -24.57 -19.65 6.59
N GLN A 43 -23.88 -20.53 5.87
CA GLN A 43 -22.41 -20.47 5.77
C GLN A 43 -21.91 -19.49 4.69
N TYR A 44 -22.77 -19.08 3.74
CA TYR A 44 -22.43 -18.18 2.64
C TYR A 44 -22.92 -16.73 2.81
N ASN A 45 -23.62 -16.43 3.89
CA ASN A 45 -24.24 -15.12 4.10
C ASN A 45 -23.50 -14.20 5.07
N LYS A 46 -22.33 -14.62 5.59
CA LYS A 46 -21.52 -13.75 6.44
C LYS A 46 -20.78 -12.74 5.56
N ALA A 47 -20.90 -11.44 5.87
CA ALA A 47 -20.08 -10.41 5.24
C ALA A 47 -18.62 -10.75 5.42
N LEU A 48 -17.81 -10.46 4.41
CA LEU A 48 -16.37 -10.63 4.50
C LEU A 48 -15.80 -9.49 5.33
N ASP A 49 -15.07 -9.83 6.39
CA ASP A 49 -14.40 -8.83 7.22
C ASP A 49 -13.14 -8.30 6.51
N TYR A 50 -12.46 -9.17 5.75
CA TYR A 50 -11.21 -8.85 5.04
C TYR A 50 -11.14 -9.55 3.70
N ILE A 51 -10.47 -8.92 2.75
CA ILE A 51 -10.11 -9.47 1.44
C ILE A 51 -8.58 -9.45 1.35
N LEU A 52 -7.98 -10.62 1.18
CA LEU A 52 -6.53 -10.73 0.97
C LEU A 52 -6.25 -10.89 -0.52
N VAL A 53 -5.42 -10.01 -1.04
CA VAL A 53 -4.98 -10.04 -2.44
C VAL A 53 -3.50 -10.41 -2.45
N ASP A 54 -3.20 -11.62 -2.92
CA ASP A 54 -1.83 -12.07 -3.14
C ASP A 54 -1.31 -11.54 -4.48
N THR A 55 -0.10 -10.99 -4.45
CA THR A 55 0.54 -10.39 -5.62
C THR A 55 1.60 -11.34 -6.19
N PRO A 56 1.97 -11.21 -7.49
CA PRO A 56 3.09 -11.96 -8.04
C PRO A 56 4.34 -11.82 -7.18
N GLY A 57 5.08 -12.93 -6.98
CA GLY A 57 6.20 -13.01 -6.04
C GLY A 57 7.40 -12.09 -6.34
N GLN A 58 7.47 -11.52 -7.55
CA GLN A 58 8.42 -10.46 -7.88
C GLN A 58 7.78 -9.10 -7.64
N ILE A 59 8.31 -8.35 -6.67
CA ILE A 59 7.83 -7.01 -6.31
C ILE A 59 7.78 -6.10 -7.53
N GLU A 60 8.83 -6.13 -8.36
CA GLU A 60 8.96 -5.29 -9.54
C GLU A 60 7.87 -5.57 -10.59
N ALA A 61 7.46 -6.82 -10.71
CA ALA A 61 6.44 -7.20 -11.68
C ALA A 61 5.07 -6.60 -11.38
N PHE A 62 4.75 -6.38 -10.11
CA PHE A 62 3.50 -5.77 -9.68
C PHE A 62 3.67 -4.27 -9.44
N THR A 63 4.53 -3.87 -8.52
CA THR A 63 4.66 -2.48 -8.06
C THR A 63 5.10 -1.51 -9.14
N TRP A 64 6.00 -1.94 -10.06
CA TRP A 64 6.52 -1.09 -11.13
C TRP A 64 5.76 -1.19 -12.44
N SER A 65 4.73 -2.04 -12.52
CA SER A 65 3.90 -2.20 -13.71
C SER A 65 2.73 -1.21 -13.72
N ALA A 66 2.31 -0.81 -14.92
CA ALA A 66 1.09 -0.02 -15.11
C ALA A 66 -0.15 -0.81 -14.63
N SER A 67 -0.18 -2.12 -14.90
CA SER A 67 -1.27 -3.00 -14.49
C SER A 67 -1.41 -3.11 -12.97
N GLY A 68 -0.30 -3.21 -12.24
CA GLY A 68 -0.33 -3.20 -10.79
C GLY A 68 -0.87 -1.89 -10.22
N SER A 69 -0.47 -0.75 -10.80
CA SER A 69 -0.99 0.57 -10.40
C SER A 69 -2.49 0.70 -10.66
N ILE A 70 -3.00 0.16 -11.78
CA ILE A 70 -4.43 0.17 -12.12
C ILE A 70 -5.22 -0.70 -11.13
N ILE A 71 -4.74 -1.92 -10.85
CA ILE A 71 -5.37 -2.85 -9.89
C ILE A 71 -5.42 -2.22 -8.50
N THR A 72 -4.32 -1.65 -8.02
CA THR A 72 -4.24 -1.01 -6.71
C THR A 72 -5.18 0.19 -6.62
N ALA A 73 -5.22 1.05 -7.63
CA ALA A 73 -6.13 2.20 -7.67
C ALA A 73 -7.61 1.78 -7.71
N ALA A 74 -7.94 0.71 -8.45
CA ALA A 74 -9.30 0.19 -8.53
C ALA A 74 -9.76 -0.39 -7.18
N LEU A 75 -8.90 -1.16 -6.49
CA LEU A 75 -9.19 -1.64 -5.13
C LEU A 75 -9.39 -0.47 -4.16
N ALA A 76 -8.48 0.49 -4.14
CA ALA A 76 -8.55 1.64 -3.25
C ALA A 76 -9.74 2.58 -3.53
N SER A 77 -10.34 2.51 -4.72
CA SER A 77 -11.57 3.26 -5.04
C SER A 77 -12.82 2.63 -4.45
N SER A 78 -12.84 1.31 -4.26
CA SER A 78 -14.02 0.55 -3.80
C SER A 78 -13.91 0.11 -2.34
N PHE A 79 -12.70 -0.07 -1.83
CA PHE A 79 -12.45 -0.61 -0.48
C PHE A 79 -11.34 0.14 0.25
N PRO A 80 -11.40 0.27 1.58
CA PRO A 80 -10.23 0.64 2.36
C PRO A 80 -9.09 -0.37 2.08
N THR A 81 -8.01 0.12 1.49
CA THR A 81 -6.92 -0.72 0.97
C THR A 81 -5.63 -0.41 1.69
N ILE A 82 -4.95 -1.44 2.17
CA ILE A 82 -3.70 -1.37 2.91
C ILE A 82 -2.67 -2.23 2.20
N LEU A 83 -1.44 -1.80 2.18
CA LEU A 83 -0.30 -2.59 1.70
C LEU A 83 0.37 -3.30 2.88
N ALA A 84 0.46 -4.62 2.82
CA ALA A 84 1.26 -5.41 3.74
C ALA A 84 2.59 -5.77 3.05
N PHE A 85 3.68 -5.18 3.51
CA PHE A 85 5.03 -5.46 3.02
C PHE A 85 5.68 -6.51 3.92
N VAL A 86 5.72 -7.75 3.43
CA VAL A 86 6.21 -8.91 4.20
C VAL A 86 7.71 -9.06 4.00
N VAL A 87 8.44 -9.04 5.11
CA VAL A 87 9.91 -9.09 5.17
C VAL A 87 10.37 -10.40 5.79
N ASP A 88 11.43 -10.98 5.24
CA ASP A 88 12.10 -12.15 5.79
C ASP A 88 13.04 -11.72 6.92
N THR A 89 12.61 -11.84 8.17
CA THR A 89 13.33 -11.37 9.36
C THR A 89 14.74 -11.99 9.48
N PRO A 90 14.95 -13.31 9.36
CA PRO A 90 16.28 -13.89 9.39
C PRO A 90 17.29 -13.29 8.42
N ARG A 91 16.83 -12.90 7.24
CA ARG A 91 17.71 -12.26 6.25
C ARG A 91 18.03 -10.81 6.60
N CYS A 92 17.06 -10.10 7.18
CA CYS A 92 17.26 -8.72 7.61
C CYS A 92 18.20 -8.63 8.81
N THR A 93 18.06 -9.52 9.79
CA THR A 93 18.93 -9.55 10.96
C THR A 93 20.36 -10.03 10.63
N ALA A 94 20.50 -10.88 9.62
CA ALA A 94 21.82 -11.35 9.16
C ALA A 94 22.62 -10.30 8.38
N SER A 95 21.96 -9.29 7.77
CA SER A 95 22.64 -8.29 6.93
C SER A 95 21.93 -6.95 7.00
N LEU A 96 22.63 -5.96 7.51
CA LEU A 96 22.20 -4.58 7.60
C LEU A 96 21.84 -3.98 6.22
N ASN A 97 22.63 -4.34 5.19
CA ASN A 97 22.37 -3.91 3.82
C ASN A 97 21.05 -4.49 3.29
N THR A 98 20.72 -5.73 3.66
CA THR A 98 19.44 -6.34 3.29
C THR A 98 18.28 -5.64 3.99
N PHE A 99 18.42 -5.31 5.27
CA PHE A 99 17.43 -4.53 6.00
C PHE A 99 17.20 -3.17 5.32
N MET A 100 18.27 -2.40 5.07
CA MET A 100 18.17 -1.10 4.41
C MET A 100 17.54 -1.18 3.03
N SER A 101 17.91 -2.17 2.23
CA SER A 101 17.32 -2.36 0.89
C SER A 101 15.82 -2.62 0.97
N ASN A 102 15.38 -3.46 1.90
CA ASN A 102 13.96 -3.72 2.11
C ASN A 102 13.21 -2.46 2.56
N MET A 103 13.80 -1.66 3.43
CA MET A 103 13.17 -0.41 3.89
C MET A 103 13.09 0.64 2.77
N LEU A 104 14.09 0.72 1.90
CA LEU A 104 14.05 1.57 0.71
C LEU A 104 12.96 1.12 -0.28
N TYR A 105 12.77 -0.19 -0.45
CA TYR A 105 11.66 -0.71 -1.24
C TYR A 105 10.31 -0.36 -0.62
N ALA A 106 10.14 -0.54 0.68
CA ALA A 106 8.91 -0.17 1.39
C ALA A 106 8.61 1.33 1.23
N CYS A 107 9.62 2.19 1.43
CA CYS A 107 9.53 3.62 1.21
C CYS A 107 9.09 3.97 -0.22
N SER A 108 9.74 3.37 -1.22
CA SER A 108 9.40 3.54 -2.64
C SER A 108 7.96 3.13 -2.95
N MET A 109 7.47 2.03 -2.37
CA MET A 109 6.09 1.57 -2.54
C MET A 109 5.09 2.53 -1.90
N PHE A 110 5.36 3.00 -0.69
CA PHE A 110 4.54 3.97 0.03
C PHE A 110 4.37 5.27 -0.77
N TYR A 111 5.48 5.89 -1.21
CA TYR A 111 5.42 7.12 -1.99
C TYR A 111 4.73 6.95 -3.35
N ARG A 112 4.85 5.78 -3.95
CA ARG A 112 4.21 5.49 -5.24
C ARG A 112 2.71 5.28 -5.13
N THR A 113 2.26 4.50 -4.15
CA THR A 113 0.85 4.13 -3.99
C THR A 113 0.08 5.10 -3.12
N ARG A 114 0.78 5.74 -2.17
CA ARG A 114 0.23 6.59 -1.10
C ARG A 114 -0.80 5.89 -0.22
N LEU A 115 -0.82 4.57 -0.27
CA LEU A 115 -1.66 3.75 0.61
C LEU A 115 -0.97 3.55 1.96
N PRO A 116 -1.73 3.39 3.05
CA PRO A 116 -1.16 2.99 4.32
C PRO A 116 -0.37 1.69 4.16
N LEU A 117 0.84 1.68 4.73
CA LEU A 117 1.78 0.58 4.62
C LEU A 117 2.01 -0.04 6.00
N VAL A 118 1.89 -1.36 6.06
CA VAL A 118 2.25 -2.16 7.22
C VAL A 118 3.47 -3.01 6.88
N VAL A 119 4.58 -2.81 7.58
CA VAL A 119 5.75 -3.68 7.48
C VAL A 119 5.57 -4.88 8.40
N VAL A 120 5.63 -6.06 7.83
CA VAL A 120 5.40 -7.34 8.52
C VAL A 120 6.70 -8.12 8.56
N PHE A 121 7.35 -8.17 9.70
CA PHE A 121 8.54 -8.98 9.93
C PHE A 121 8.12 -10.43 10.19
N ASN A 122 8.18 -11.28 9.16
CA ASN A 122 7.76 -12.67 9.25
C ASN A 122 8.93 -13.59 9.61
N LYS A 123 8.61 -14.79 10.11
CA LYS A 123 9.54 -15.84 10.57
C LYS A 123 10.21 -15.50 11.91
N CYS A 124 9.47 -14.89 12.83
CA CYS A 124 9.98 -14.61 14.17
C CYS A 124 10.28 -15.87 14.98
N ASP A 125 9.77 -17.03 14.55
CA ASP A 125 10.13 -18.35 15.09
C ASP A 125 11.59 -18.75 14.82
N VAL A 126 12.22 -18.19 13.78
CA VAL A 126 13.61 -18.47 13.41
C VAL A 126 14.59 -17.40 13.95
N SER A 127 14.18 -16.14 13.90
CA SER A 127 14.99 -15.01 14.35
C SER A 127 14.11 -13.94 14.96
N SER A 128 14.47 -13.44 16.15
CA SER A 128 13.72 -12.37 16.78
C SER A 128 13.63 -11.14 15.89
N GLY A 129 12.42 -10.64 15.68
CA GLY A 129 12.18 -9.40 14.96
C GLY A 129 12.46 -8.14 15.78
N GLU A 130 12.77 -8.27 17.08
CA GLU A 130 13.00 -7.15 17.97
C GLU A 130 14.15 -6.26 17.50
N VAL A 131 15.22 -6.85 16.99
CA VAL A 131 16.38 -6.13 16.46
C VAL A 131 15.98 -5.21 15.29
N CYS A 132 15.16 -5.71 14.37
CA CYS A 132 14.64 -4.90 13.26
C CYS A 132 13.71 -3.78 13.76
N MET A 133 12.92 -4.07 14.78
CA MET A 133 12.04 -3.08 15.41
C MET A 133 12.85 -1.98 16.14
N GLU A 134 13.92 -2.37 16.82
CA GLU A 134 14.85 -1.42 17.46
C GLU A 134 15.51 -0.51 16.44
N TRP A 135 16.03 -1.04 15.33
CA TRP A 135 16.64 -0.25 14.25
C TRP A 135 15.68 0.76 13.60
N MET A 136 14.36 0.48 13.63
CA MET A 136 13.35 1.41 13.12
C MET A 136 12.88 2.43 14.18
N THR A 137 13.17 2.19 15.44
CA THR A 137 12.68 3.03 16.54
C THR A 137 13.79 3.92 17.09
N ASP A 138 15.00 3.40 17.11
CA ASP A 138 16.17 4.02 17.72
C ASP A 138 17.28 4.16 16.67
N TYR A 139 17.44 5.38 16.18
CA TYR A 139 18.44 5.71 15.18
C TYR A 139 19.89 5.46 15.69
N GLU A 140 20.14 5.67 16.99
CA GLU A 140 21.48 5.49 17.57
C GLU A 140 21.88 4.01 17.55
N LYS A 141 20.95 3.11 17.90
CA LYS A 141 21.19 1.65 17.83
C LYS A 141 21.45 1.17 16.40
N PHE A 142 20.75 1.77 15.43
CA PHE A 142 21.05 1.47 14.02
C PHE A 142 22.44 1.94 13.62
N GLN A 143 22.89 3.13 14.08
CA GLN A 143 24.23 3.64 13.79
C GLN A 143 25.33 2.79 14.47
N GLU A 144 25.12 2.33 15.70
CA GLU A 144 26.03 1.41 16.38
C GLU A 144 26.20 0.10 15.59
N ALA A 145 25.09 -0.51 15.17
CA ALA A 145 25.13 -1.72 14.33
C ALA A 145 25.83 -1.47 12.98
N LEU A 146 25.70 -0.27 12.41
CA LEU A 146 26.39 0.10 11.18
C LEU A 146 27.90 0.28 11.41
N ASP A 147 28.32 0.88 12.50
CA ASP A 147 29.73 1.06 12.85
C ASP A 147 30.42 -0.29 13.11
N ASP A 148 29.75 -1.21 13.78
CA ASP A 148 30.21 -2.59 13.98
C ASP A 148 30.34 -3.35 12.65
N PHE A 149 29.39 -3.16 11.74
CA PHE A 149 29.44 -3.75 10.40
C PHE A 149 30.62 -3.20 9.58
N ILE A 150 30.89 -1.89 9.65
CA ILE A 150 32.03 -1.26 8.97
C ILE A 150 33.35 -1.79 9.51
N ALA A 151 33.45 -1.93 10.84
CA ALA A 151 34.67 -2.43 11.49
C ALA A 151 34.99 -3.87 11.06
N SER A 152 33.97 -4.68 10.76
CA SER A 152 34.15 -6.09 10.36
C SER A 152 34.44 -6.28 8.86
N ASP A 153 33.84 -5.46 7.98
CA ASP A 153 33.80 -5.73 6.53
C ASP A 153 34.56 -4.70 5.67
N GLY A 154 35.11 -3.64 6.28
CA GLY A 154 35.97 -2.64 5.60
C GLY A 154 35.27 -1.81 4.51
N ALA A 155 33.93 -1.83 4.42
CA ALA A 155 33.15 -1.27 3.35
C ALA A 155 32.78 0.22 3.56
N GLY A 156 33.79 1.09 3.74
CA GLY A 156 33.62 2.50 4.11
C GLY A 156 32.71 3.33 3.19
N TYR A 157 32.70 3.04 1.87
CA TYR A 157 31.82 3.76 0.93
C TYR A 157 30.33 3.40 1.13
N TYR A 158 30.01 2.12 1.21
CA TYR A 158 28.63 1.66 1.43
C TYR A 158 28.10 2.13 2.78
N ALA A 159 28.93 2.19 3.78
CA ALA A 159 28.57 2.70 5.09
C ALA A 159 28.20 4.18 5.08
N SER A 160 28.95 5.02 4.37
CA SER A 160 28.64 6.43 4.23
C SER A 160 27.29 6.64 3.50
N LEU A 161 27.03 5.85 2.45
CA LEU A 161 25.74 5.86 1.75
C LEU A 161 24.61 5.39 2.66
N THR A 162 24.79 4.28 3.36
CA THR A 162 23.78 3.72 4.29
C THR A 162 23.47 4.72 5.41
N ARG A 163 24.48 5.41 5.96
CA ARG A 163 24.28 6.44 6.97
C ARG A 163 23.47 7.63 6.45
N SER A 164 23.74 8.07 5.21
CA SER A 164 22.97 9.16 4.60
C SER A 164 21.51 8.75 4.32
N LEU A 165 21.30 7.52 3.87
CA LEU A 165 19.96 6.98 3.60
C LEU A 165 19.17 6.73 4.89
N SER A 166 19.82 6.31 5.98
CA SER A 166 19.14 6.04 7.25
C SER A 166 18.52 7.30 7.86
N LEU A 167 19.15 8.46 7.67
CA LEU A 167 18.59 9.75 8.10
C LEU A 167 17.26 10.07 7.39
N VAL A 168 17.18 9.76 6.10
CA VAL A 168 15.94 9.99 5.33
C VAL A 168 14.85 8.98 5.75
N LEU A 169 15.23 7.76 6.10
CA LEU A 169 14.31 6.72 6.51
C LEU A 169 13.79 6.91 7.93
N ASP A 170 14.51 7.62 8.79
CA ASP A 170 14.08 7.85 10.18
C ASP A 170 12.72 8.58 10.23
N GLU A 171 12.55 9.65 9.47
CA GLU A 171 11.26 10.33 9.34
C GLU A 171 10.17 9.41 8.77
N PHE A 172 10.54 8.59 7.77
CA PHE A 172 9.61 7.62 7.18
C PHE A 172 9.16 6.55 8.18
N TYR A 173 10.06 6.09 9.06
CA TYR A 173 9.71 5.08 10.07
C TYR A 173 8.68 5.57 11.09
N GLN A 174 8.58 6.87 11.35
CA GLN A 174 7.57 7.44 12.24
C GLN A 174 6.15 7.27 11.71
N THR A 175 5.99 7.22 10.38
CA THR A 175 4.69 7.10 9.71
C THR A 175 4.30 5.64 9.42
N LEU A 176 5.21 4.68 9.68
CA LEU A 176 5.00 3.28 9.35
C LEU A 176 4.37 2.47 10.49
N HIS A 177 3.35 1.73 10.14
CA HIS A 177 2.92 0.60 10.96
C HIS A 177 3.85 -0.59 10.78
N ARG A 178 4.16 -1.26 11.89
CA ARG A 178 5.06 -2.41 11.89
C ARG A 178 4.58 -3.48 12.86
N VAL A 179 4.84 -4.73 12.53
CA VAL A 179 4.47 -5.88 13.35
C VAL A 179 5.41 -7.04 13.10
N VAL A 180 5.64 -7.83 14.12
CA VAL A 180 6.43 -9.07 14.06
C VAL A 180 5.48 -10.24 14.11
N VAL A 181 5.64 -11.21 13.19
CA VAL A 181 4.75 -12.38 13.09
C VAL A 181 5.53 -13.65 12.77
N SER A 182 4.94 -14.78 13.11
CA SER A 182 5.32 -16.08 12.55
C SER A 182 4.12 -16.71 11.87
N ALA A 183 4.19 -16.89 10.56
CA ALA A 183 3.16 -17.58 9.80
C ALA A 183 3.10 -19.10 10.13
N VAL A 184 4.16 -19.65 10.73
CA VAL A 184 4.24 -21.07 11.09
C VAL A 184 3.59 -21.33 12.44
N THR A 185 3.92 -20.50 13.46
CA THR A 185 3.41 -20.66 14.83
C THR A 185 2.10 -19.93 15.09
N GLY A 186 1.79 -18.93 14.27
CA GLY A 186 0.65 -18.01 14.49
C GLY A 186 0.93 -16.90 15.49
N GLU A 187 2.15 -16.80 16.01
CA GLU A 187 2.57 -15.72 16.90
C GLU A 187 2.50 -14.37 16.19
N GLY A 188 2.03 -13.32 16.88
CA GLY A 188 1.90 -11.98 16.35
C GLY A 188 0.72 -11.75 15.40
N VAL A 189 -0.07 -12.78 15.07
CA VAL A 189 -1.20 -12.64 14.12
C VAL A 189 -2.33 -11.78 14.72
N SER A 190 -2.54 -11.83 16.02
CA SER A 190 -3.53 -10.97 16.70
C SER A 190 -3.14 -9.50 16.58
N GLU A 191 -1.90 -9.20 16.88
CA GLU A 191 -1.27 -7.89 16.78
C GLU A 191 -1.30 -7.37 15.33
N PHE A 192 -1.05 -8.25 14.36
CA PHE A 192 -1.17 -7.90 12.93
C PHE A 192 -2.57 -7.37 12.61
N TRP A 193 -3.63 -8.03 13.04
CA TRP A 193 -4.99 -7.56 12.78
C TRP A 193 -5.32 -6.25 13.49
N ASP A 194 -4.76 -6.00 14.65
CA ASP A 194 -4.93 -4.73 15.36
C ASP A 194 -4.19 -3.59 14.65
N VAL A 195 -3.01 -3.87 14.10
CA VAL A 195 -2.26 -2.93 13.26
C VAL A 195 -3.01 -2.65 11.95
N VAL A 196 -3.58 -3.66 11.30
CA VAL A 196 -4.41 -3.50 10.09
C VAL A 196 -5.62 -2.60 10.37
N LYS A 197 -6.28 -2.74 11.52
CA LYS A 197 -7.39 -1.86 11.92
C LYS A 197 -6.95 -0.39 12.11
N LYS A 198 -5.75 -0.17 12.64
CA LYS A 198 -5.19 1.19 12.76
C LYS A 198 -4.89 1.77 11.38
N ALA A 199 -4.19 1.04 10.53
CA ALA A 199 -3.88 1.46 9.16
C ALA A 199 -5.15 1.70 8.32
N SER A 200 -6.26 1.01 8.61
CA SER A 200 -7.54 1.28 7.95
C SER A 200 -8.12 2.66 8.31
N LYS A 201 -7.88 3.15 9.52
CA LYS A 201 -8.29 4.52 9.90
C LYS A 201 -7.45 5.55 9.19
N ASP A 202 -6.14 5.32 9.07
CA ASP A 202 -5.24 6.20 8.33
C ASP A 202 -5.62 6.26 6.83
N PHE A 203 -6.13 5.16 6.27
CA PHE A 203 -6.68 5.18 4.91
C PHE A 203 -7.84 6.18 4.78
N ASP A 204 -8.77 6.18 5.72
CA ASP A 204 -9.93 7.06 5.67
C ASP A 204 -9.56 8.54 5.93
N GLU A 205 -8.61 8.78 6.83
CA GLU A 205 -8.18 10.12 7.22
C GLU A 205 -7.23 10.74 6.19
N ASP A 206 -6.16 10.04 5.85
CA ASP A 206 -5.07 10.55 5.02
C ASP A 206 -5.30 10.33 3.52
N TYR A 207 -5.52 9.08 3.10
CA TYR A 207 -5.60 8.74 1.67
C TYR A 207 -6.83 9.33 1.01
N VAL A 208 -7.99 9.22 1.64
CA VAL A 208 -9.25 9.78 1.08
C VAL A 208 -9.21 11.30 1.07
N GLY A 209 -8.59 11.90 2.08
CA GLY A 209 -8.34 13.35 2.15
C GLY A 209 -7.46 13.85 1.01
N ASP A 210 -6.27 13.24 0.85
CA ASP A 210 -5.32 13.56 -0.23
C ASP A 210 -5.91 13.30 -1.62
N LEU A 211 -6.67 12.24 -1.80
CA LEU A 211 -7.34 11.93 -3.05
C LEU A 211 -8.35 13.02 -3.45
N LYS A 212 -9.16 13.51 -2.50
CA LYS A 212 -10.11 14.60 -2.75
C LYS A 212 -9.39 15.88 -3.17
N CYS A 213 -8.33 16.26 -2.46
CA CYS A 213 -7.52 17.43 -2.81
C CYS A 213 -6.94 17.32 -4.23
N ARG A 214 -6.38 16.17 -4.59
CA ARG A 214 -5.83 15.94 -5.94
C ARG A 214 -6.89 15.99 -7.04
N ILE A 215 -8.08 15.46 -6.80
CA ILE A 215 -9.20 15.53 -7.74
C ILE A 215 -9.64 17.00 -7.94
N GLU A 216 -9.71 17.77 -6.87
CA GLU A 216 -10.07 19.19 -6.95
C GLU A 216 -9.02 20.01 -7.71
N GLU A 217 -7.73 19.80 -7.42
CA GLU A 217 -6.63 20.42 -8.16
C GLU A 217 -6.66 20.07 -9.65
N GLN A 218 -6.88 18.78 -9.96
CA GLN A 218 -6.96 18.34 -11.36
C GLN A 218 -8.14 18.99 -12.09
N LYS A 219 -9.30 19.06 -11.44
CA LYS A 219 -10.48 19.75 -11.99
C LYS A 219 -10.22 21.25 -12.18
N ALA A 220 -9.52 21.88 -11.22
CA ALA A 220 -9.14 23.29 -11.34
C ALA A 220 -8.18 23.53 -12.51
N ARG A 221 -7.17 22.68 -12.69
CA ARG A 221 -6.24 22.72 -13.84
C ARG A 221 -6.98 22.53 -15.17
N GLN A 222 -7.87 21.56 -15.26
CA GLN A 222 -8.67 21.34 -16.46
C GLN A 222 -9.55 22.53 -16.80
N ARG A 223 -10.20 23.14 -15.80
CA ARG A 223 -11.00 24.36 -16.00
C ARG A 223 -10.15 25.55 -16.45
N ALA A 224 -8.94 25.70 -15.92
CA ALA A 224 -8.01 26.75 -16.32
C ALA A 224 -7.56 26.58 -17.79
N VAL A 225 -7.20 25.37 -18.19
CA VAL A 225 -6.82 25.05 -19.58
C VAL A 225 -8.00 25.25 -20.53
N ALA A 226 -9.20 24.80 -20.17
CA ALA A 226 -10.39 25.01 -20.98
C ALA A 226 -10.74 26.51 -21.14
N LYS A 227 -10.57 27.31 -20.08
CA LYS A 227 -10.79 28.76 -20.13
C LYS A 227 -9.77 29.48 -21.00
N ASP A 228 -8.49 29.07 -20.93
CA ASP A 228 -7.43 29.63 -21.77
C ASP A 228 -7.67 29.27 -23.25
N GLY A 229 -8.04 28.02 -23.55
CA GLY A 229 -8.43 27.62 -24.90
C GLY A 229 -9.63 28.40 -25.45
N LEU A 230 -10.65 28.64 -24.63
CA LEU A 230 -11.81 29.45 -25.03
C LEU A 230 -11.43 30.92 -25.31
N ASN A 231 -10.52 31.49 -24.50
CA ASN A 231 -10.06 32.85 -24.70
C ASN A 231 -9.21 32.99 -25.96
N ARG A 232 -8.40 31.99 -26.33
CA ARG A 232 -7.67 31.97 -27.61
C ARG A 232 -8.62 31.91 -28.79
N LEU A 233 -9.60 30.99 -28.76
CA LEU A 233 -10.61 30.89 -29.82
C LEU A 233 -11.40 32.19 -29.99
N LYS A 234 -11.74 32.90 -28.91
CA LYS A 234 -12.42 34.20 -29.01
C LYS A 234 -11.56 35.25 -29.68
N LYS A 235 -10.26 35.32 -29.36
CA LYS A 235 -9.32 36.25 -30.02
C LYS A 235 -9.17 35.94 -31.49
N ASP A 236 -9.03 34.66 -31.84
CA ASP A 236 -8.89 34.24 -33.23
C ASP A 236 -10.15 34.63 -34.06
N VAL A 237 -11.34 34.51 -33.49
CA VAL A 237 -12.61 34.91 -34.13
C VAL A 237 -12.71 36.45 -34.25
N GLU A 238 -12.32 37.22 -33.18
CA GLU A 238 -12.30 38.67 -33.25
C GLU A 238 -11.32 39.19 -34.33
N GLU A 239 -10.13 38.59 -34.45
CA GLU A 239 -9.15 38.89 -35.49
C GLU A 239 -9.67 38.62 -36.89
N GLU A 240 -10.39 37.47 -37.08
CA GLU A 240 -11.01 37.15 -38.38
C GLU A 240 -12.18 38.07 -38.76
N GLU A 241 -12.86 38.66 -37.78
CA GLU A 241 -13.95 39.64 -38.03
C GLU A 241 -13.42 41.03 -38.36
N GLU A 242 -12.23 41.40 -37.83
CA GLU A 242 -11.57 42.69 -38.13
C GLU A 242 -10.87 42.72 -39.52
N GLU A 243 -10.53 41.55 -40.09
CA GLU A 243 -9.91 41.41 -41.42
C GLU A 243 -10.95 41.41 -42.58
N LYS A 244 -12.24 41.45 -42.31
CA LYS A 244 -13.34 41.48 -43.30
C LYS A 244 -13.97 42.85 -43.46
#